data_1ce83353ee8ff4a530c4b71b7fd7e7e1
#
_entry.id   1ce83353ee8ff4a530c4b71b7fd7e7e1
#
_cell.length_a   1.000
_cell.length_b   1.000
_cell.length_c   1.000
_cell.angle_alpha   90.00
_cell.angle_beta   90.00
_cell.angle_gamma   90.00
#
_symmetry.space_group_name_H-M   'P 1'
#
loop_
_entity.id
_entity.type
_entity.pdbx_description
1 polymer ?
#
loop_
_entity_poly.entity_id
_entity_poly.type
_entity_poly.pdbx_seq_one_letter_code
_entity_poly.pdbx_strand_id
1 'polypeptide(L)'
;MNYNEQEIREHYRRLTKLLIDRKYTITTMESATSGQIASLITDTEGSSAVLKGAFITYSNEAKILQGVPAETIEKYTVYSRETAEAMAAACMKAYGARIGIGVTGTMGNVDPANPDASVPGQVYFAIGMDNGICGRDGTTSDQPVIESFHLELAPQPSRLMYKLAVAEEVYKVLIAKLA
;
A
#
# COMPACT_ATOMS: atom_id res chain seq x y z
N MET A 1 5.93 -5.22 19.17
CA MET A 1 6.57 -3.92 18.92
C MET A 1 5.59 -2.83 19.31
N ASN A 2 6.04 -1.80 20.02
CA ASN A 2 5.22 -0.63 20.29
C ASN A 2 5.45 0.36 19.16
N TYR A 3 4.42 0.60 18.35
CA TYR A 3 4.44 1.62 17.31
C TYR A 3 4.19 3.01 17.92
N ASN A 4 4.93 4.01 17.45
CA ASN A 4 4.80 5.39 17.90
C ASN A 4 4.29 6.25 16.73
N GLU A 5 3.13 6.88 16.90
CA GLU A 5 2.52 7.69 15.84
C GLU A 5 3.41 8.84 15.38
N GLN A 6 4.04 9.55 16.32
CA GLN A 6 4.89 10.70 16.00
C GLN A 6 6.14 10.30 15.21
N GLU A 7 6.73 9.16 15.55
CA GLU A 7 7.88 8.59 14.82
C GLU A 7 7.48 8.18 13.41
N ILE A 8 6.31 7.54 13.24
CA ILE A 8 5.79 7.14 11.94
C ILE A 8 5.51 8.36 11.05
N ARG A 9 4.93 9.44 11.61
CA ARG A 9 4.75 10.71 10.88
C ARG A 9 6.08 11.31 10.43
N GLU A 10 7.11 11.24 11.25
CA GLU A 10 8.45 11.70 10.87
C GLU A 10 9.09 10.82 9.78
N HIS A 11 8.88 9.50 9.83
CA HIS A 11 9.31 8.59 8.77
C HIS A 11 8.65 8.94 7.43
N TYR A 12 7.35 9.17 7.41
CA TYR A 12 6.64 9.56 6.19
C TYR A 12 7.05 10.97 5.70
N ARG A 13 7.36 11.88 6.60
CA ARG A 13 7.92 13.19 6.23
C ARG A 13 9.25 13.04 5.48
N ARG A 14 10.14 12.17 5.97
CA ARG A 14 11.41 11.86 5.29
C ARG A 14 11.20 11.18 3.94
N LEU A 15 10.31 10.20 3.89
CA LEU A 15 9.95 9.52 2.64
C LEU A 15 9.42 10.52 1.60
N THR A 16 8.45 11.36 1.98
CA THR A 16 7.84 12.32 1.06
C THR A 16 8.87 13.32 0.52
N LYS A 17 9.78 13.82 1.37
CA LYS A 17 10.89 14.67 0.92
C LYS A 17 11.81 13.95 -0.06
N LEU A 18 12.19 12.70 0.22
CA LEU A 18 12.99 11.88 -0.69
C LEU A 18 12.31 11.71 -2.06
N LEU A 19 10.98 11.47 -2.06
CA LEU A 19 10.21 11.34 -3.30
C LEU A 19 10.20 12.66 -4.09
N ILE A 20 10.04 13.80 -3.41
CA ILE A 20 10.10 15.14 -4.01
C ILE A 20 11.47 15.37 -4.65
N ASP A 21 12.55 15.14 -3.93
CA ASP A 21 13.93 15.35 -4.40
C ASP A 21 14.25 14.48 -5.61
N ARG A 22 13.77 13.25 -5.63
CA ARG A 22 13.97 12.30 -6.75
C ARG A 22 12.93 12.43 -7.86
N LYS A 23 11.93 13.27 -7.72
CA LYS A 23 10.80 13.43 -8.64
C LYS A 23 10.07 12.10 -8.91
N TYR A 24 9.92 11.28 -7.88
CA TYR A 24 9.20 10.02 -7.96
C TYR A 24 7.75 10.22 -7.52
N THR A 25 6.83 9.83 -8.39
CA THR A 25 5.39 9.90 -8.10
C THR A 25 4.92 8.62 -7.45
N ILE A 26 3.96 8.75 -6.52
CA ILE A 26 3.39 7.65 -5.74
C ILE A 26 1.86 7.71 -5.77
N THR A 27 1.24 6.55 -5.64
CA THR A 27 -0.19 6.37 -5.48
C THR A 27 -0.48 5.21 -4.54
N THR A 28 -1.69 5.15 -3.98
CA THR A 28 -2.12 4.05 -3.12
C THR A 28 -3.50 3.54 -3.50
N MET A 29 -3.73 2.25 -3.28
CA MET A 29 -5.07 1.65 -3.21
C MET A 29 -5.19 0.94 -1.86
N GLU A 30 -5.97 1.54 -0.97
CA GLU A 30 -6.03 1.16 0.44
C GLU A 30 -7.40 0.58 0.80
N SER A 31 -7.39 -0.56 1.48
CA SER A 31 -8.57 -1.15 2.10
C SER A 31 -8.42 -1.08 3.62
N ALA A 32 -7.63 -1.96 4.21
CA ALA A 32 -7.46 -2.06 5.67
C ALA A 32 -6.96 -0.75 6.32
N THR A 33 -6.07 -0.02 5.67
CA THR A 33 -5.52 1.27 6.13
C THR A 33 -6.43 2.46 5.84
N SER A 34 -7.35 2.32 4.89
CA SER A 34 -8.43 3.30 4.63
C SER A 34 -7.94 4.74 4.41
N GLY A 35 -6.89 4.92 3.60
CA GLY A 35 -6.30 6.22 3.29
C GLY A 35 -5.24 6.70 4.28
N GLN A 36 -4.84 5.90 5.27
CA GLN A 36 -3.85 6.32 6.26
C GLN A 36 -2.47 6.56 5.64
N ILE A 37 -2.06 5.75 4.66
CA ILE A 37 -0.77 5.92 3.98
C ILE A 37 -0.78 7.20 3.15
N ALA A 38 -1.83 7.42 2.35
CA ALA A 38 -2.00 8.65 1.59
C ALA A 38 -2.03 9.90 2.50
N SER A 39 -2.73 9.82 3.65
CA SER A 39 -2.76 10.89 4.66
C SER A 39 -1.37 11.22 5.19
N LEU A 40 -0.59 10.21 5.58
CA LEU A 40 0.78 10.41 6.10
C LEU A 40 1.72 11.05 5.07
N ILE A 41 1.57 10.71 3.77
CA ILE A 41 2.33 11.35 2.69
C ILE A 41 1.95 12.85 2.59
N THR A 42 0.66 13.16 2.71
CA THR A 42 0.14 14.53 2.56
C THR A 42 0.36 15.42 3.78
N ASP A 43 0.77 14.89 4.90
CA ASP A 43 1.21 15.68 6.07
C ASP A 43 2.46 16.53 5.77
N THR A 44 3.13 16.31 4.63
CA THR A 44 4.34 17.02 4.23
C THR A 44 4.02 18.08 3.17
N GLU A 45 4.45 19.30 3.39
CA GLU A 45 4.35 20.38 2.40
C GLU A 45 5.05 20.01 1.11
N GLY A 46 4.42 20.29 -0.04
CA GLY A 46 4.92 19.91 -1.36
C GLY A 46 4.54 18.50 -1.81
N SER A 47 3.82 17.73 -1.01
CA SER A 47 3.38 16.36 -1.32
C SER A 47 2.54 16.25 -2.61
N SER A 48 1.88 17.33 -3.04
CA SER A 48 1.14 17.40 -4.31
C SER A 48 2.02 17.16 -5.54
N ALA A 49 3.32 17.37 -5.44
CA ALA A 49 4.27 17.07 -6.50
C ALA A 49 4.44 15.55 -6.71
N VAL A 50 4.22 14.75 -5.68
CA VAL A 50 4.51 13.31 -5.67
C VAL A 50 3.25 12.44 -5.55
N LEU A 51 2.29 12.74 -4.69
CA LEU A 51 1.05 11.98 -4.59
C LEU A 51 0.11 12.32 -5.75
N LYS A 52 -0.14 11.35 -6.63
CA LYS A 52 -0.99 11.55 -7.82
C LYS A 52 -2.47 11.29 -7.54
N GLY A 53 -2.79 10.62 -6.48
CA GLY A 53 -4.12 10.27 -6.03
C GLY A 53 -4.08 8.97 -5.25
N ALA A 54 -5.22 8.62 -4.66
CA ALA A 54 -5.38 7.41 -3.88
C ALA A 54 -6.79 6.86 -4.02
N PHE A 55 -6.93 5.54 -4.03
CA PHE A 55 -8.22 4.87 -3.92
C PHE A 55 -8.42 4.31 -2.52
N ILE A 56 -9.60 4.50 -1.96
CA ILE A 56 -10.06 3.78 -0.76
C ILE A 56 -11.09 2.77 -1.22
N THR A 57 -10.69 1.49 -1.30
CA THR A 57 -11.52 0.40 -1.84
C THR A 57 -11.88 -0.57 -0.71
N TYR A 58 -12.94 -0.23 0.04
CA TYR A 58 -13.30 -0.93 1.28
C TYR A 58 -14.16 -2.18 1.06
N SER A 59 -14.72 -2.37 -0.14
CA SER A 59 -15.45 -3.58 -0.55
C SER A 59 -14.77 -4.28 -1.73
N ASN A 60 -15.20 -5.51 -2.05
CA ASN A 60 -14.72 -6.24 -3.22
C ASN A 60 -15.15 -5.53 -4.52
N GLU A 61 -16.40 -5.04 -4.55
CA GLU A 61 -16.96 -4.30 -5.68
C GLU A 61 -16.18 -3.02 -5.95
N ALA A 62 -15.78 -2.28 -4.88
CA ALA A 62 -14.97 -1.08 -5.02
C ALA A 62 -13.58 -1.39 -5.60
N LYS A 63 -12.97 -2.53 -5.23
CA LYS A 63 -11.70 -2.96 -5.80
C LYS A 63 -11.85 -3.29 -7.29
N ILE A 64 -12.88 -4.04 -7.65
CA ILE A 64 -13.17 -4.44 -9.04
C ILE A 64 -13.46 -3.19 -9.89
N LEU A 65 -14.27 -2.25 -9.38
CA LEU A 65 -14.57 -0.99 -10.05
C LEU A 65 -13.31 -0.17 -10.36
N GLN A 66 -12.30 -0.26 -9.52
CA GLN A 66 -11.02 0.44 -9.71
C GLN A 66 -9.94 -0.41 -10.42
N GLY A 67 -10.34 -1.53 -11.02
CA GLY A 67 -9.48 -2.30 -11.94
C GLY A 67 -8.77 -3.50 -11.35
N VAL A 68 -9.10 -3.93 -10.13
CA VAL A 68 -8.67 -5.24 -9.63
C VAL A 68 -9.48 -6.32 -10.35
N PRO A 69 -8.85 -7.31 -11.01
CA PRO A 69 -9.58 -8.37 -11.69
C PRO A 69 -10.45 -9.18 -10.73
N ALA A 70 -11.74 -9.39 -11.06
CA ALA A 70 -12.65 -10.15 -10.22
C ALA A 70 -12.16 -11.59 -9.99
N GLU A 71 -11.61 -12.23 -11.02
CA GLU A 71 -11.01 -13.56 -10.96
C GLU A 71 -9.85 -13.68 -9.96
N THR A 72 -9.12 -12.57 -9.67
CA THR A 72 -8.08 -12.58 -8.66
C THR A 72 -8.69 -12.76 -7.27
N ILE A 73 -9.76 -12.02 -6.98
CA ILE A 73 -10.47 -12.13 -5.70
C ILE A 73 -11.16 -13.48 -5.56
N GLU A 74 -11.79 -13.99 -6.63
CA GLU A 74 -12.46 -15.28 -6.64
C GLU A 74 -11.49 -16.44 -6.40
N LYS A 75 -10.30 -16.39 -6.99
CA LYS A 75 -9.31 -17.46 -6.92
C LYS A 75 -8.46 -17.43 -5.65
N TYR A 76 -8.04 -16.25 -5.22
CA TYR A 76 -7.05 -16.09 -4.15
C TYR A 76 -7.61 -15.45 -2.88
N THR A 77 -8.89 -15.11 -2.86
CA THR A 77 -9.59 -14.32 -1.85
C THR A 77 -9.19 -12.85 -1.83
N VAL A 78 -10.01 -12.03 -1.16
CA VAL A 78 -9.74 -10.59 -1.01
C VAL A 78 -8.52 -10.29 -0.13
N TYR A 79 -8.16 -11.19 0.78
CA TYR A 79 -7.02 -11.06 1.68
C TYR A 79 -5.90 -12.00 1.24
N SER A 80 -5.19 -11.58 0.20
CA SER A 80 -4.09 -12.35 -0.41
C SER A 80 -3.00 -11.43 -0.96
N ARG A 81 -1.84 -12.01 -1.22
CA ARG A 81 -0.73 -11.32 -1.90
C ARG A 81 -1.14 -10.87 -3.29
N GLU A 82 -1.81 -11.74 -4.01
CA GLU A 82 -2.25 -11.52 -5.38
C GLU A 82 -3.25 -10.37 -5.48
N THR A 83 -4.16 -10.24 -4.50
CA THR A 83 -5.08 -9.10 -4.44
C THR A 83 -4.33 -7.80 -4.12
N ALA A 84 -3.37 -7.81 -3.19
CA ALA A 84 -2.55 -6.63 -2.91
C ALA A 84 -1.72 -6.20 -4.13
N GLU A 85 -1.14 -7.15 -4.88
CA GLU A 85 -0.40 -6.90 -6.12
C GLU A 85 -1.29 -6.29 -7.20
N ALA A 86 -2.49 -6.86 -7.41
CA ALA A 86 -3.46 -6.33 -8.35
C ALA A 86 -3.92 -4.90 -7.98
N MET A 87 -4.08 -4.62 -6.68
CA MET A 87 -4.40 -3.28 -6.18
C MET A 87 -3.27 -2.28 -6.48
N ALA A 88 -2.01 -2.65 -6.24
CA ALA A 88 -0.85 -1.81 -6.56
C ALA A 88 -0.76 -1.53 -8.06
N ALA A 89 -0.91 -2.57 -8.90
CA ALA A 89 -0.92 -2.42 -10.36
C ALA A 89 -2.05 -1.51 -10.85
N ALA A 90 -3.26 -1.69 -10.33
CA ALA A 90 -4.44 -0.94 -10.74
C ALA A 90 -4.30 0.56 -10.43
N CYS A 91 -3.85 0.94 -9.22
CA CYS A 91 -3.66 2.36 -8.91
C CYS A 91 -2.49 2.98 -9.69
N MET A 92 -1.39 2.25 -9.91
CA MET A 92 -0.29 2.73 -10.78
C MET A 92 -0.81 3.05 -12.17
N LYS A 93 -1.57 2.14 -12.76
CA LYS A 93 -2.16 2.32 -14.10
C LYS A 93 -3.11 3.51 -14.15
N ALA A 94 -4.00 3.63 -13.14
CA ALA A 94 -5.02 4.67 -13.12
C ALA A 94 -4.43 6.08 -12.99
N TYR A 95 -3.38 6.25 -12.20
CA TYR A 95 -2.78 7.56 -11.93
C TYR A 95 -1.49 7.83 -12.72
N GLY A 96 -0.97 6.86 -13.46
CA GLY A 96 0.32 6.98 -14.15
C GLY A 96 1.47 7.25 -13.18
N ALA A 97 1.38 6.71 -11.96
CA ALA A 97 2.39 6.92 -10.93
C ALA A 97 3.51 5.89 -11.05
N ARG A 98 4.73 6.30 -10.70
CA ARG A 98 5.93 5.46 -10.76
C ARG A 98 6.00 4.42 -9.63
N ILE A 99 5.33 4.70 -8.51
CA ILE A 99 5.24 3.82 -7.34
C ILE A 99 3.77 3.63 -7.00
N GLY A 100 3.35 2.39 -6.78
CA GLY A 100 2.00 2.05 -6.32
C GLY A 100 2.04 1.19 -5.07
N ILE A 101 1.14 1.46 -4.14
CA ILE A 101 0.97 0.68 -2.92
C ILE A 101 -0.43 0.10 -2.90
N GLY A 102 -0.54 -1.23 -2.81
CA GLY A 102 -1.80 -1.93 -2.57
C GLY A 102 -1.85 -2.49 -1.16
N VAL A 103 -2.94 -2.28 -0.42
CA VAL A 103 -3.10 -2.79 0.95
C VAL A 103 -4.46 -3.43 1.13
N THR A 104 -4.48 -4.69 1.54
CA THR A 104 -5.69 -5.44 1.92
C THR A 104 -5.43 -6.28 3.16
N GLY A 105 -6.46 -6.61 3.92
CA GLY A 105 -6.31 -7.44 5.12
C GLY A 105 -7.32 -7.12 6.19
N THR A 106 -7.19 -7.82 7.31
CA THR A 106 -8.01 -7.65 8.51
C THR A 106 -7.17 -7.11 9.66
N MET A 107 -7.76 -6.21 10.42
CA MET A 107 -7.12 -5.65 11.63
C MET A 107 -7.36 -6.57 12.84
N GLY A 108 -7.96 -6.09 13.91
CA GLY A 108 -8.15 -6.84 15.15
C GLY A 108 -9.38 -7.76 15.20
N ASN A 109 -10.18 -7.86 14.15
CA ASN A 109 -11.42 -8.64 14.13
C ASN A 109 -11.72 -9.25 12.77
N VAL A 110 -12.54 -10.27 12.75
CA VAL A 110 -13.07 -10.88 11.51
C VAL A 110 -13.91 -9.85 10.75
N ASP A 111 -13.74 -9.80 9.42
CA ASP A 111 -14.57 -8.99 8.53
C ASP A 111 -15.91 -9.69 8.31
N PRO A 112 -17.06 -9.09 8.69
CA PRO A 112 -18.37 -9.70 8.48
C PRO A 112 -18.74 -9.93 7.01
N ALA A 113 -18.16 -9.15 6.09
CA ALA A 113 -18.42 -9.27 4.67
C ALA A 113 -17.62 -10.42 4.00
N ASN A 114 -16.51 -10.84 4.63
CA ASN A 114 -15.63 -11.89 4.11
C ASN A 114 -15.15 -12.81 5.26
N PRO A 115 -16.08 -13.47 6.00
CA PRO A 115 -15.74 -14.16 7.25
C PRO A 115 -14.78 -15.34 7.01
N ASP A 116 -14.95 -16.08 5.91
CA ASP A 116 -14.16 -17.28 5.62
C ASP A 116 -12.72 -16.94 5.16
N ALA A 117 -12.49 -15.73 4.65
CA ALA A 117 -11.17 -15.26 4.24
C ALA A 117 -10.46 -14.46 5.33
N SER A 118 -11.15 -14.14 6.42
CA SER A 118 -10.66 -13.24 7.47
C SER A 118 -9.89 -13.95 8.55
N VAL A 119 -8.63 -13.57 8.74
CA VAL A 119 -7.85 -13.93 9.92
C VAL A 119 -7.39 -12.64 10.60
N PRO A 120 -7.85 -12.36 11.85
CA PRO A 120 -7.49 -11.12 12.54
C PRO A 120 -5.97 -10.91 12.62
N GLY A 121 -5.53 -9.70 12.30
CA GLY A 121 -4.13 -9.30 12.27
C GLY A 121 -3.38 -9.65 10.99
N GLN A 122 -3.98 -10.38 10.04
CA GLN A 122 -3.34 -10.66 8.76
C GLN A 122 -3.58 -9.55 7.76
N VAL A 123 -2.49 -8.93 7.32
CA VAL A 123 -2.48 -7.86 6.31
C VAL A 123 -1.51 -8.20 5.21
N TYR A 124 -1.93 -7.96 3.99
CA TYR A 124 -1.10 -8.09 2.79
C TYR A 124 -0.91 -6.71 2.19
N PHE A 125 0.32 -6.37 1.84
CA PHE A 125 0.57 -5.19 1.04
C PHE A 125 1.53 -5.51 -0.12
N ALA A 126 1.44 -4.73 -1.17
CA ALA A 126 2.34 -4.81 -2.31
C ALA A 126 2.88 -3.43 -2.65
N ILE A 127 4.12 -3.40 -3.12
CA ILE A 127 4.77 -2.22 -3.66
C ILE A 127 5.13 -2.50 -5.10
N GLY A 128 4.53 -1.74 -6.01
CA GLY A 128 4.88 -1.70 -7.41
C GLY A 128 5.81 -0.53 -7.68
N MET A 129 6.84 -0.74 -8.49
CA MET A 129 7.76 0.29 -8.95
C MET A 129 7.98 0.17 -10.45
N ASP A 130 8.05 1.29 -11.15
CA ASP A 130 8.46 1.26 -12.55
C ASP A 130 9.93 0.85 -12.69
N ASN A 131 10.29 0.31 -13.86
CA ASN A 131 11.64 -0.20 -14.09
C ASN A 131 12.72 0.87 -14.04
N GLY A 132 12.38 2.13 -14.26
CA GLY A 132 13.32 3.25 -14.13
C GLY A 132 13.73 3.53 -12.68
N ILE A 133 12.99 3.01 -11.69
CA ILE A 133 13.37 3.05 -10.27
C ILE A 133 14.10 1.76 -9.87
N CYS A 134 13.61 0.61 -10.35
CA CYS A 134 14.18 -0.71 -10.02
C CYS A 134 15.39 -1.10 -10.86
N GLY A 135 15.62 -0.43 -12.00
CA GLY A 135 16.57 -0.86 -13.01
C GLY A 135 18.03 -0.75 -12.62
N ARG A 136 18.56 -1.82 -12.02
CA ARG A 136 20.00 -2.05 -11.90
C ARG A 136 20.62 -2.60 -13.21
N ASP A 137 19.83 -3.08 -14.17
CA ASP A 137 20.32 -3.93 -15.27
C ASP A 137 19.92 -3.47 -16.68
N GLY A 138 19.42 -2.24 -16.88
CA GLY A 138 19.13 -1.74 -18.22
C GLY A 138 18.06 -2.51 -19.01
N THR A 139 17.32 -3.43 -18.38
CA THR A 139 16.22 -4.15 -19.00
C THR A 139 14.99 -3.25 -19.05
N THR A 140 14.63 -2.80 -20.23
CA THR A 140 13.43 -2.01 -20.51
C THR A 140 12.20 -2.91 -20.62
N SER A 141 11.73 -3.45 -19.50
CA SER A 141 10.39 -4.01 -19.47
C SER A 141 9.39 -2.88 -19.22
N ASP A 142 8.34 -2.79 -20.02
CA ASP A 142 7.26 -1.78 -19.83
C ASP A 142 6.36 -2.06 -18.61
N GLN A 143 6.56 -3.20 -17.96
CA GLN A 143 5.75 -3.61 -16.81
C GLN A 143 6.45 -3.27 -15.49
N PRO A 144 5.74 -2.73 -14.51
CA PRO A 144 6.32 -2.46 -13.19
C PRO A 144 6.73 -3.76 -12.49
N VAL A 145 7.77 -3.69 -11.68
CA VAL A 145 8.10 -4.76 -10.75
C VAL A 145 7.22 -4.61 -9.52
N ILE A 146 6.45 -5.65 -9.21
CA ILE A 146 5.55 -5.66 -8.04
C ILE A 146 6.00 -6.76 -7.08
N GLU A 147 6.12 -6.41 -5.82
CA GLU A 147 6.50 -7.33 -4.76
C GLU A 147 5.51 -7.20 -3.61
N SER A 148 5.06 -8.35 -3.10
CA SER A 148 4.07 -8.43 -2.03
C SER A 148 4.64 -8.98 -0.73
N PHE A 149 4.05 -8.54 0.37
CA PHE A 149 4.44 -8.82 1.74
C PHE A 149 3.23 -9.26 2.55
N HIS A 150 3.45 -10.13 3.52
CA HIS A 150 2.45 -10.57 4.47
C HIS A 150 2.88 -10.15 5.88
N LEU A 151 1.97 -9.53 6.61
CA LEU A 151 2.15 -9.12 7.99
C LEU A 151 1.20 -9.91 8.90
N GLU A 152 1.74 -10.36 10.01
CA GLU A 152 1.00 -10.88 11.15
C GLU A 152 1.11 -9.87 12.29
N LEU A 153 0.09 -9.02 12.43
CA LEU A 153 0.10 -7.95 13.42
C LEU A 153 -0.33 -8.49 14.78
N ALA A 154 0.51 -8.29 15.78
CA ALA A 154 0.11 -8.47 17.17
C ALA A 154 -1.06 -7.52 17.51
N PRO A 155 -1.90 -7.87 18.51
CA PRO A 155 -2.98 -6.99 18.96
C PRO A 155 -2.51 -5.56 19.26
N GLN A 156 -3.24 -4.58 18.74
CA GLN A 156 -2.98 -3.16 18.93
C GLN A 156 -4.07 -2.52 19.79
N PRO A 157 -3.75 -1.43 20.52
CA PRO A 157 -4.70 -0.79 21.42
C PRO A 157 -5.88 -0.10 20.72
N SER A 158 -5.77 0.17 19.42
CA SER A 158 -6.84 0.79 18.62
C SER A 158 -6.73 0.47 17.14
N ARG A 159 -7.82 0.68 16.37
CA ARG A 159 -7.78 0.55 14.92
C ARG A 159 -6.80 1.53 14.26
N LEU A 160 -6.64 2.72 14.82
CA LEU A 160 -5.64 3.67 14.33
C LEU A 160 -4.23 3.08 14.45
N MET A 161 -3.92 2.46 15.59
CA MET A 161 -2.60 1.86 15.79
C MET A 161 -2.34 0.67 14.87
N TYR A 162 -3.35 -0.11 14.52
CA TYR A 162 -3.23 -1.14 13.46
C TYR A 162 -2.87 -0.51 12.11
N LYS A 163 -3.57 0.58 11.71
CA LYS A 163 -3.30 1.28 10.44
C LYS A 163 -1.88 1.85 10.41
N LEU A 164 -1.45 2.46 11.52
CA LEU A 164 -0.11 3.01 11.66
C LEU A 164 0.96 1.91 11.65
N ALA A 165 0.70 0.77 12.26
CA ALA A 165 1.60 -0.38 12.21
C ALA A 165 1.82 -0.86 10.77
N VAL A 166 0.75 -0.98 9.98
CA VAL A 166 0.87 -1.33 8.54
C VAL A 166 1.65 -0.26 7.78
N ALA A 167 1.33 1.02 8.03
CA ALA A 167 2.03 2.13 7.37
C ALA A 167 3.53 2.12 7.67
N GLU A 168 3.92 1.81 8.90
CA GLU A 168 5.34 1.69 9.29
C GLU A 168 6.04 0.55 8.55
N GLU A 169 5.42 -0.62 8.41
CA GLU A 169 6.01 -1.73 7.67
C GLU A 169 6.13 -1.42 6.17
N VAL A 170 5.13 -0.76 5.59
CA VAL A 170 5.21 -0.24 4.21
C VAL A 170 6.37 0.74 4.05
N TYR A 171 6.53 1.69 4.98
CA TYR A 171 7.65 2.64 4.99
C TYR A 171 9.00 1.94 4.98
N LYS A 172 9.21 0.97 5.90
CA LYS A 172 10.49 0.24 6.03
C LYS A 172 10.90 -0.44 4.72
N VAL A 173 9.94 -1.12 4.09
CA VAL A 173 10.19 -1.78 2.81
C VAL A 173 10.47 -0.76 1.71
N LEU A 174 9.63 0.28 1.61
CA LEU A 174 9.76 1.28 0.56
C LEU A 174 11.07 2.05 0.66
N ILE A 175 11.45 2.50 1.86
CA ILE A 175 12.70 3.25 2.03
C ILE A 175 13.93 2.38 1.72
N ALA A 176 13.91 1.10 2.06
CA ALA A 176 14.98 0.17 1.74
C ALA A 176 15.12 -0.05 0.21
N LYS A 177 14.00 -0.05 -0.52
CA LYS A 177 14.02 -0.16 -1.99
C LYS A 177 14.48 1.13 -2.67
N LEU A 178 14.31 2.26 -2.02
CA LEU A 178 14.73 3.57 -2.50
C LEU A 178 16.16 3.94 -2.07
N ALA A 179 16.79 3.20 -1.19
CA ALA A 179 18.17 3.46 -0.79
C ALA A 179 19.15 3.14 -1.91
#